data_d365d2ba1cb73ae8dbe682641c6ea9c5
#
_entry.id   d365d2ba1cb73ae8dbe682641c6ea9c5
#
_cell.length_a   1.000
_cell.length_b   1.000
_cell.length_c   1.000
_cell.angle_alpha   90.00
_cell.angle_beta   90.00
_cell.angle_gamma   90.00
#
_symmetry.space_group_name_H-M   'P 1'
#
loop_
_entity.id
_entity.type
_entity.pdbx_description
1 polymer ?
#
loop_
_entity_poly.entity_id
_entity_poly.type
_entity_poly.pdbx_seq_one_letter_code
_entity_poly.pdbx_strand_id
1 'polypeptide(L)'
;MPPRLLLPADDLYARLEVPVDASAEAIEIAWRALLRRHHPDVAGDKGLATATAINVAHDWLSDPELRARYDRERGIRTRASGAGTWRDGGGPVRAAARPRPVVRRPADRRAALASFMDRVSGLNADELDRLDCAAATPIAFVASIERFLSEDQRAAVAAAEADVKTRLPAASWRRPHVRDAVVGAALEIVLGEFLDEHLDEPFRGRVRERLTRGWDAAVGQPRYGPAGAEVEALIRRMERLSPAELRALAATGTTQALGDEPWPADTTPEDDEALRVSSVLAQRDVARVIEGASLDRATLERGRRAASRLAHLLVLRSSYPASEWERLTRPWHQLLENRRRPAASVRRR
;
A
#
# COMPACT_ATOMS: atom_id res chain seq x y z
N MET A 1 -34.03 -11.49 -9.60
CA MET A 1 -33.64 -10.50 -8.60
C MET A 1 -32.19 -10.78 -8.24
N PRO A 2 -31.27 -9.86 -8.40
CA PRO A 2 -29.89 -10.09 -7.98
C PRO A 2 -29.84 -10.34 -6.46
N PRO A 3 -29.00 -11.26 -5.99
CA PRO A 3 -28.84 -11.48 -4.56
C PRO A 3 -28.34 -10.19 -3.91
N ARG A 4 -29.07 -9.71 -2.93
CA ARG A 4 -28.67 -8.54 -2.13
C ARG A 4 -27.40 -8.92 -1.36
N LEU A 5 -26.34 -8.14 -1.51
CA LEU A 5 -25.20 -8.19 -0.59
C LEU A 5 -25.75 -8.19 0.83
N LEU A 6 -25.52 -9.28 1.57
CA LEU A 6 -25.99 -9.37 2.95
C LEU A 6 -25.24 -8.32 3.78
N LEU A 7 -26.01 -7.51 4.49
CA LEU A 7 -25.45 -6.57 5.46
C LEU A 7 -24.57 -7.31 6.46
N PRO A 8 -23.45 -6.70 6.86
CA PRO A 8 -22.72 -7.18 8.02
C PRO A 8 -23.66 -7.26 9.23
N ALA A 9 -23.66 -8.40 9.92
CA ALA A 9 -24.49 -8.60 11.09
C ALA A 9 -24.06 -7.71 12.27
N ASP A 10 -22.80 -7.29 12.27
CA ASP A 10 -22.16 -6.49 13.31
C ASP A 10 -22.56 -5.00 13.23
N ASP A 11 -22.46 -4.32 14.36
CA ASP A 11 -22.55 -2.86 14.40
C ASP A 11 -21.21 -2.25 13.95
N LEU A 12 -21.21 -1.71 12.73
CA LEU A 12 -20.01 -1.18 12.09
C LEU A 12 -19.52 0.11 12.75
N TYR A 13 -20.41 0.95 13.25
CA TYR A 13 -20.05 2.18 13.99
C TYR A 13 -19.41 1.84 15.33
N ALA A 14 -20.00 0.90 16.06
CA ALA A 14 -19.41 0.40 17.30
C ALA A 14 -18.05 -0.29 17.04
N ARG A 15 -17.89 -0.97 15.89
CA ARG A 15 -16.65 -1.62 15.50
C ARG A 15 -15.50 -0.63 15.27
N LEU A 16 -15.81 0.54 14.72
CA LEU A 16 -14.86 1.64 14.55
C LEU A 16 -14.78 2.57 15.76
N GLU A 17 -15.51 2.29 16.82
CA GLU A 17 -15.57 3.14 18.02
C GLU A 17 -15.97 4.60 17.71
N VAL A 18 -16.87 4.79 16.72
CA VAL A 18 -17.34 6.11 16.29
C VAL A 18 -18.86 6.24 16.44
N PRO A 19 -19.38 7.44 16.65
CA PRO A 19 -20.82 7.69 16.66
C PRO A 19 -21.44 7.53 15.25
N VAL A 20 -22.73 7.26 15.17
CA VAL A 20 -23.45 7.04 13.90
C VAL A 20 -23.49 8.26 12.98
N ASP A 21 -23.29 9.45 13.52
CA ASP A 21 -23.20 10.72 12.79
C ASP A 21 -21.74 11.15 12.51
N ALA A 22 -20.76 10.26 12.72
CA ALA A 22 -19.34 10.53 12.46
C ALA A 22 -19.12 11.03 11.04
N SER A 23 -18.26 12.02 10.87
CA SER A 23 -17.82 12.47 9.56
C SER A 23 -16.95 11.40 8.87
N ALA A 24 -16.81 11.48 7.54
CA ALA A 24 -15.91 10.59 6.79
C ALA A 24 -14.48 10.68 7.32
N GLU A 25 -14.02 11.88 7.67
CA GLU A 25 -12.70 12.10 8.27
C GLU A 25 -12.56 11.43 9.64
N ALA A 26 -13.60 11.49 10.49
CA ALA A 26 -13.58 10.82 11.79
C ALA A 26 -13.51 9.29 11.64
N ILE A 27 -14.20 8.72 10.65
CA ILE A 27 -14.16 7.30 10.31
C ILE A 27 -12.74 6.89 9.89
N GLU A 28 -12.09 7.69 9.05
CA GLU A 28 -10.71 7.46 8.61
C GLU A 28 -9.71 7.51 9.77
N ILE A 29 -9.82 8.51 10.64
CA ILE A 29 -8.94 8.66 11.81
C ILE A 29 -9.11 7.46 12.75
N ALA A 30 -10.35 7.07 13.04
CA ALA A 30 -10.66 5.94 13.92
C ALA A 30 -10.13 4.62 13.35
N TRP A 31 -10.35 4.38 12.06
CA TRP A 31 -9.83 3.20 11.36
C TRP A 31 -8.31 3.08 11.49
N ARG A 32 -7.57 4.15 11.17
CA ARG A 32 -6.10 4.17 11.28
C ARG A 32 -5.61 3.94 12.73
N ALA A 33 -6.30 4.53 13.70
CA ALA A 33 -5.97 4.35 15.11
C ALA A 33 -6.19 2.90 15.59
N LEU A 34 -7.31 2.29 15.19
CA LEU A 34 -7.65 0.92 15.54
C LEU A 34 -6.73 -0.10 14.86
N LEU A 35 -6.39 0.11 13.58
CA LEU A 35 -5.43 -0.77 12.89
C LEU A 35 -4.06 -0.76 13.54
N ARG A 36 -3.56 0.40 13.96
CA ARG A 36 -2.28 0.49 14.72
C ARG A 36 -2.34 -0.27 16.04
N ARG A 37 -3.48 -0.21 16.76
CA ARG A 37 -3.66 -0.89 18.04
C ARG A 37 -3.82 -2.40 17.89
N HIS A 38 -4.41 -2.87 16.80
CA HIS A 38 -4.70 -4.27 16.55
C HIS A 38 -3.86 -4.89 15.43
N HIS A 39 -2.71 -4.27 15.09
CA HIS A 39 -1.80 -4.82 14.10
C HIS A 39 -1.33 -6.22 14.52
N PRO A 40 -1.23 -7.21 13.60
CA PRO A 40 -0.81 -8.58 13.94
C PRO A 40 0.53 -8.63 14.68
N ASP A 41 1.47 -7.74 14.37
CA ASP A 41 2.78 -7.66 15.03
C ASP A 41 2.68 -7.23 16.50
N VAL A 42 1.58 -6.58 16.89
CA VAL A 42 1.36 -6.10 18.26
C VAL A 42 0.43 -7.04 19.03
N ALA A 43 -0.60 -7.57 18.37
CA ALA A 43 -1.70 -8.31 19.01
C ALA A 43 -1.70 -9.83 18.70
N GLY A 44 -0.74 -10.33 17.90
CA GLY A 44 -0.66 -11.74 17.51
C GLY A 44 -1.88 -12.22 16.70
N ASP A 45 -2.12 -13.55 16.69
CA ASP A 45 -3.20 -14.16 15.89
C ASP A 45 -4.61 -13.63 16.21
N LYS A 46 -4.85 -13.20 17.44
CA LYS A 46 -6.13 -12.57 17.83
C LYS A 46 -6.32 -11.19 17.20
N GLY A 47 -5.22 -10.50 16.87
CA GLY A 47 -5.25 -9.22 16.17
C GLY A 47 -5.75 -9.33 14.74
N LEU A 48 -5.47 -10.42 14.05
CA LEU A 48 -5.85 -10.61 12.65
C LEU A 48 -7.37 -10.59 12.44
N ALA A 49 -8.13 -11.31 13.24
CA ALA A 49 -9.59 -11.33 13.16
C ALA A 49 -10.19 -9.95 13.45
N THR A 50 -9.64 -9.25 14.45
CA THR A 50 -10.09 -7.91 14.82
C THR A 50 -9.75 -6.89 13.73
N ALA A 51 -8.54 -6.91 13.17
CA ALA A 51 -8.12 -6.05 12.06
C ALA A 51 -8.99 -6.27 10.82
N THR A 52 -9.33 -7.52 10.52
CA THR A 52 -10.25 -7.86 9.41
C THR A 52 -11.62 -7.23 9.62
N ALA A 53 -12.19 -7.35 10.83
CA ALA A 53 -13.49 -6.77 11.13
C ALA A 53 -13.49 -5.23 11.10
N ILE A 54 -12.39 -4.61 11.53
CA ILE A 54 -12.15 -3.15 11.44
C ILE A 54 -12.11 -2.71 9.97
N ASN A 55 -11.42 -3.44 9.10
CA ASN A 55 -11.35 -3.14 7.67
C ASN A 55 -12.73 -3.26 7.01
N VAL A 56 -13.51 -4.31 7.31
CA VAL A 56 -14.88 -4.45 6.80
C VAL A 56 -15.74 -3.26 7.24
N ALA A 57 -15.65 -2.83 8.49
CA ALA A 57 -16.41 -1.69 8.99
C ALA A 57 -16.02 -0.39 8.27
N HIS A 58 -14.72 -0.17 8.05
CA HIS A 58 -14.23 0.97 7.29
C HIS A 58 -14.73 0.94 5.84
N ASP A 59 -14.62 -0.18 5.14
CA ASP A 59 -15.04 -0.32 3.74
C ASP A 59 -16.53 0.03 3.55
N TRP A 60 -17.37 -0.31 4.51
CA TRP A 60 -18.81 0.02 4.47
C TRP A 60 -19.13 1.46 4.85
N LEU A 61 -18.42 2.03 5.82
CA LEU A 61 -18.75 3.34 6.38
C LEU A 61 -18.00 4.50 5.70
N SER A 62 -16.86 4.24 5.05
CA SER A 62 -16.13 5.24 4.27
C SER A 62 -16.79 5.55 2.93
N ASP A 63 -17.58 4.61 2.40
CA ASP A 63 -18.32 4.79 1.18
C ASP A 63 -19.71 5.40 1.48
N PRO A 64 -20.05 6.57 0.92
CA PRO A 64 -21.32 7.24 1.20
C PRO A 64 -22.56 6.41 0.81
N GLU A 65 -22.50 5.63 -0.28
CA GLU A 65 -23.63 4.83 -0.76
C GLU A 65 -23.82 3.58 0.09
N LEU A 66 -22.73 2.88 0.41
CA LEU A 66 -22.76 1.71 1.30
C LEU A 66 -23.19 2.12 2.70
N ARG A 67 -22.69 3.24 3.22
CA ARG A 67 -23.08 3.80 4.50
C ARG A 67 -24.58 4.14 4.51
N ALA A 68 -25.07 4.85 3.49
CA ALA A 68 -26.48 5.18 3.38
C ALA A 68 -27.37 3.94 3.27
N ARG A 69 -26.91 2.89 2.60
CA ARG A 69 -27.59 1.60 2.53
C ARG A 69 -27.60 0.90 3.89
N TYR A 70 -26.43 0.81 4.56
CA TYR A 70 -26.31 0.24 5.89
C TYR A 70 -27.23 0.95 6.89
N ASP A 71 -27.19 2.28 6.92
CA ASP A 71 -28.01 3.10 7.80
C ASP A 71 -29.51 2.86 7.55
N ARG A 72 -29.93 2.81 6.26
CA ARG A 72 -31.33 2.57 5.89
C ARG A 72 -31.81 1.20 6.33
N GLU A 73 -31.04 0.15 6.10
CA GLU A 73 -31.44 -1.21 6.43
C GLU A 73 -31.37 -1.49 7.95
N ARG A 74 -30.53 -0.76 8.69
CA ARG A 74 -30.45 -0.78 10.16
C ARG A 74 -31.42 0.18 10.83
N GLY A 75 -32.18 0.99 10.07
CA GLY A 75 -33.10 1.99 10.61
C GLY A 75 -32.41 3.14 11.33
N ILE A 76 -31.13 3.38 11.03
CA ILE A 76 -30.35 4.47 11.61
C ILE A 76 -30.77 5.77 10.92
N ARG A 77 -31.35 6.69 11.69
CA ARG A 77 -31.76 8.02 11.19
C ARG A 77 -30.61 9.01 11.46
N THR A 78 -29.69 9.14 10.53
CA THR A 78 -28.70 10.22 10.57
C THR A 78 -29.41 11.54 10.29
N ARG A 79 -29.22 12.55 11.14
CA ARG A 79 -29.60 13.94 10.81
C ARG A 79 -28.77 14.34 9.59
N ALA A 80 -29.44 14.55 8.48
CA ALA A 80 -28.81 15.08 7.28
C ALA A 80 -28.15 16.42 7.62
N SER A 81 -26.84 16.46 7.65
CA SER A 81 -26.09 17.70 7.63
C SER A 81 -26.44 18.42 6.35
N GLY A 82 -26.98 19.65 6.47
CA GLY A 82 -27.60 20.41 5.41
C GLY A 82 -26.74 20.51 4.15
N ALA A 83 -27.12 19.76 3.14
CA ALA A 83 -26.73 20.04 1.77
C ALA A 83 -27.75 21.01 1.21
N GLY A 84 -27.28 22.21 0.88
CA GLY A 84 -28.08 23.29 0.32
C GLY A 84 -28.89 22.81 -0.89
N THR A 85 -30.13 23.23 -0.88
CA THR A 85 -31.06 23.07 -1.99
C THR A 85 -30.58 23.82 -3.22
N TRP A 86 -30.04 23.10 -4.19
CA TRP A 86 -29.97 23.60 -5.56
C TRP A 86 -31.28 23.27 -6.26
N ARG A 87 -32.16 24.27 -6.31
CA ARG A 87 -33.23 24.30 -7.31
C ARG A 87 -32.56 24.68 -8.63
N ASP A 88 -32.57 23.78 -9.58
CA ASP A 88 -32.56 24.19 -10.98
C ASP A 88 -33.40 23.23 -11.81
N GLY A 89 -34.29 23.86 -12.58
CA GLY A 89 -35.21 23.21 -13.51
C GLY A 89 -34.41 22.76 -14.74
N GLY A 90 -34.29 21.47 -14.89
CA GLY A 90 -33.78 20.82 -16.10
C GLY A 90 -34.68 19.64 -16.40
N GLY A 91 -35.33 19.68 -17.56
CA GLY A 91 -36.23 18.64 -18.07
C GLY A 91 -35.55 17.26 -18.19
N PRO A 92 -36.32 16.22 -18.55
CA PRO A 92 -35.86 14.85 -18.49
C PRO A 92 -34.67 14.64 -19.46
N VAL A 93 -33.48 14.59 -18.91
CA VAL A 93 -32.32 14.12 -19.65
C VAL A 93 -32.56 12.65 -19.98
N ARG A 94 -32.76 12.37 -21.26
CA ARG A 94 -32.81 11.03 -21.81
C ARG A 94 -31.60 10.27 -21.25
N ALA A 95 -31.85 9.31 -20.34
CA ALA A 95 -30.80 8.47 -19.80
C ALA A 95 -30.03 7.85 -20.97
N ALA A 96 -28.78 8.25 -21.15
CA ALA A 96 -27.90 7.61 -22.09
C ALA A 96 -27.87 6.12 -21.73
N ALA A 97 -28.13 5.27 -22.72
CA ALA A 97 -28.11 3.82 -22.51
C ALA A 97 -26.77 3.45 -21.87
N ARG A 98 -26.83 2.91 -20.65
CA ARG A 98 -25.64 2.40 -19.96
C ARG A 98 -24.94 1.45 -20.92
N PRO A 99 -23.62 1.60 -21.16
CA PRO A 99 -22.88 0.64 -21.96
C PRO A 99 -23.10 -0.74 -21.34
N ARG A 100 -23.59 -1.67 -22.15
CA ARG A 100 -23.75 -3.05 -21.70
C ARG A 100 -22.39 -3.56 -21.27
N PRO A 101 -22.26 -4.18 -20.08
CA PRO A 101 -20.99 -4.79 -19.68
C PRO A 101 -20.56 -5.76 -20.76
N VAL A 102 -19.31 -5.61 -21.23
CA VAL A 102 -18.70 -6.55 -22.16
C VAL A 102 -18.46 -7.84 -21.39
N VAL A 103 -19.38 -8.79 -21.54
CA VAL A 103 -19.23 -10.12 -20.93
C VAL A 103 -18.03 -10.79 -21.62
N ARG A 104 -16.87 -10.81 -20.93
CA ARG A 104 -15.69 -11.54 -21.41
C ARG A 104 -16.00 -13.03 -21.45
N ARG A 105 -15.81 -13.67 -22.61
CA ARG A 105 -16.06 -15.10 -22.77
C ARG A 105 -15.12 -15.91 -21.86
N PRO A 106 -15.53 -17.10 -21.36
CA PRO A 106 -14.67 -17.98 -20.54
C PRO A 106 -13.32 -18.32 -21.19
N ALA A 107 -13.26 -18.38 -22.53
CA ALA A 107 -12.03 -18.59 -23.30
C ALA A 107 -11.05 -17.40 -23.13
N ASP A 108 -11.54 -16.17 -23.07
CA ASP A 108 -10.72 -14.96 -22.93
C ASP A 108 -10.08 -14.90 -21.54
N ARG A 109 -10.74 -15.41 -20.51
CA ARG A 109 -10.21 -15.50 -19.15
C ARG A 109 -9.10 -16.52 -19.02
N ARG A 110 -9.25 -17.70 -19.62
CA ARG A 110 -8.18 -18.70 -19.62
C ARG A 110 -6.92 -18.19 -20.29
N ALA A 111 -7.08 -17.48 -21.39
CA ALA A 111 -5.96 -16.84 -22.10
C ALA A 111 -5.32 -15.74 -21.26
N ALA A 112 -6.13 -14.89 -20.60
CA ALA A 112 -5.64 -13.84 -19.71
C ALA A 112 -4.88 -14.42 -18.51
N LEU A 113 -5.43 -15.47 -17.87
CA LEU A 113 -4.76 -16.14 -16.75
C LEU A 113 -3.46 -16.83 -17.21
N ALA A 114 -3.44 -17.49 -18.37
CA ALA A 114 -2.23 -18.10 -18.90
C ALA A 114 -1.13 -17.04 -19.16
N SER A 115 -1.49 -15.92 -19.79
CA SER A 115 -0.57 -14.80 -20.01
C SER A 115 -0.07 -14.19 -18.71
N PHE A 116 -0.93 -14.06 -17.71
CA PHE A 116 -0.54 -13.62 -16.37
C PHE A 116 0.46 -14.59 -15.72
N MET A 117 0.19 -15.90 -15.79
CA MET A 117 1.08 -16.94 -15.25
C MET A 117 2.45 -16.96 -15.96
N ASP A 118 2.50 -16.67 -17.25
CA ASP A 118 3.76 -16.52 -17.97
C ASP A 118 4.56 -15.32 -17.44
N ARG A 119 3.91 -14.21 -17.13
CA ARG A 119 4.55 -13.06 -16.44
C ARG A 119 5.05 -13.42 -15.05
N VAL A 120 4.28 -14.17 -14.28
CA VAL A 120 4.71 -14.65 -12.94
C VAL A 120 5.98 -15.48 -13.04
N SER A 121 6.09 -16.35 -14.05
CA SER A 121 7.30 -17.14 -14.30
C SER A 121 8.51 -16.29 -14.71
N GLY A 122 8.29 -15.13 -15.31
CA GLY A 122 9.32 -14.20 -15.78
C GLY A 122 9.74 -13.12 -14.79
N LEU A 123 9.22 -13.14 -13.55
CA LEU A 123 9.56 -12.12 -12.55
C LEU A 123 11.07 -12.13 -12.25
N ASN A 124 11.68 -10.95 -12.34
CA ASN A 124 13.08 -10.75 -12.01
C ASN A 124 13.29 -10.48 -10.50
N ALA A 125 14.57 -10.43 -10.09
CA ALA A 125 14.91 -10.23 -8.67
C ALA A 125 14.41 -8.88 -8.11
N ASP A 126 14.46 -7.82 -8.91
CA ASP A 126 13.99 -6.49 -8.50
C ASP A 126 12.47 -6.46 -8.31
N GLU A 127 11.73 -7.06 -9.21
CA GLU A 127 10.27 -7.20 -9.11
C GLU A 127 9.87 -8.03 -7.89
N LEU A 128 10.58 -9.14 -7.62
CA LEU A 128 10.35 -9.94 -6.41
C LEU A 128 10.66 -9.15 -5.12
N ASP A 129 11.70 -8.35 -5.11
CA ASP A 129 12.04 -7.49 -3.98
C ASP A 129 11.01 -6.38 -3.78
N ARG A 130 10.47 -5.81 -4.87
CA ARG A 130 9.39 -4.82 -4.81
C ARG A 130 8.09 -5.43 -4.33
N LEU A 131 7.71 -6.61 -4.82
CA LEU A 131 6.54 -7.36 -4.35
C LEU A 131 6.64 -7.66 -2.84
N ASP A 132 7.83 -7.96 -2.33
CA ASP A 132 8.06 -8.18 -0.90
C ASP A 132 7.86 -6.92 -0.05
N CYS A 133 7.97 -5.75 -0.65
CA CYS A 133 7.72 -4.45 -0.03
C CYS A 133 6.30 -3.92 -0.27
N ALA A 134 5.51 -4.55 -1.12
CA ALA A 134 4.14 -4.13 -1.42
C ALA A 134 3.20 -4.38 -0.24
N ALA A 135 2.08 -3.68 -0.22
CA ALA A 135 1.02 -3.97 0.73
C ALA A 135 0.45 -5.36 0.50
N ALA A 136 0.17 -6.08 1.59
CA ALA A 136 -0.53 -7.36 1.50
C ALA A 136 -1.92 -7.15 0.88
N THR A 137 -2.25 -7.93 -0.14
CA THR A 137 -3.62 -7.98 -0.66
C THR A 137 -4.50 -8.59 0.41
N PRO A 138 -5.66 -8.00 0.72
CA PRO A 138 -6.54 -8.56 1.73
C PRO A 138 -7.20 -9.83 1.19
N ILE A 139 -6.55 -10.98 1.36
CA ILE A 139 -7.13 -12.31 1.14
C ILE A 139 -8.44 -12.46 1.94
N ALA A 140 -8.55 -11.73 3.05
CA ALA A 140 -9.79 -11.60 3.80
C ALA A 140 -11.01 -11.19 2.94
N PHE A 141 -10.81 -10.44 1.85
CA PHE A 141 -11.89 -10.12 0.91
C PHE A 141 -12.40 -11.40 0.22
N VAL A 142 -11.51 -12.26 -0.25
CA VAL A 142 -11.87 -13.53 -0.90
C VAL A 142 -12.62 -14.41 0.10
N ALA A 143 -12.13 -14.55 1.33
CA ALA A 143 -12.80 -15.26 2.40
C ALA A 143 -14.21 -14.69 2.70
N SER A 144 -14.38 -13.36 2.61
CA SER A 144 -15.68 -12.71 2.83
C SER A 144 -16.72 -13.02 1.74
N ILE A 145 -16.28 -13.24 0.51
CA ILE A 145 -17.16 -13.53 -0.65
C ILE A 145 -17.26 -15.03 -0.96
N GLU A 146 -16.41 -15.87 -0.37
CA GLU A 146 -16.35 -17.32 -0.66
C GLU A 146 -17.70 -18.01 -0.57
N ARG A 147 -18.54 -17.62 0.39
CA ARG A 147 -19.91 -18.15 0.56
C ARG A 147 -20.85 -17.80 -0.59
N PHE A 148 -20.53 -16.79 -1.42
CA PHE A 148 -21.35 -16.39 -2.57
C PHE A 148 -20.82 -16.99 -3.88
N LEU A 149 -19.62 -17.57 -3.87
CA LEU A 149 -19.04 -18.22 -5.02
C LEU A 149 -19.72 -19.56 -5.29
N SER A 150 -19.96 -19.86 -6.56
CA SER A 150 -20.35 -21.18 -7.00
C SER A 150 -19.23 -22.18 -6.73
N GLU A 151 -19.54 -23.47 -6.80
CA GLU A 151 -18.53 -24.53 -6.67
C GLU A 151 -17.45 -24.43 -7.74
N ASP A 152 -17.84 -24.12 -8.99
CA ASP A 152 -16.91 -23.91 -10.10
C ASP A 152 -16.00 -22.69 -9.87
N GLN A 153 -16.54 -21.59 -9.32
CA GLN A 153 -15.76 -20.41 -9.00
C GLN A 153 -14.75 -20.67 -7.87
N ARG A 154 -15.16 -21.39 -6.83
CA ARG A 154 -14.23 -21.82 -5.76
C ARG A 154 -13.14 -22.73 -6.28
N ALA A 155 -13.48 -23.69 -7.15
CA ALA A 155 -12.50 -24.55 -7.80
C ALA A 155 -11.53 -23.75 -8.67
N ALA A 156 -12.01 -22.72 -9.40
CA ALA A 156 -11.18 -21.84 -10.20
C ALA A 156 -10.22 -21.00 -9.34
N VAL A 157 -10.66 -20.48 -8.19
CA VAL A 157 -9.80 -19.79 -7.21
C VAL A 157 -8.70 -20.73 -6.71
N ALA A 158 -9.07 -21.94 -6.26
CA ALA A 158 -8.09 -22.91 -5.77
C ALA A 158 -7.08 -23.33 -6.85
N ALA A 159 -7.52 -23.48 -8.10
CA ALA A 159 -6.64 -23.78 -9.22
C ALA A 159 -5.66 -22.63 -9.49
N ALA A 160 -6.13 -21.36 -9.48
CA ALA A 160 -5.29 -20.19 -9.68
C ALA A 160 -4.22 -20.07 -8.58
N GLU A 161 -4.57 -20.30 -7.32
CA GLU A 161 -3.62 -20.33 -6.22
C GLU A 161 -2.56 -21.43 -6.38
N ALA A 162 -2.98 -22.63 -6.82
CA ALA A 162 -2.08 -23.74 -7.09
C ALA A 162 -1.11 -23.41 -8.25
N ASP A 163 -1.61 -22.79 -9.32
CA ASP A 163 -0.81 -22.34 -10.46
C ASP A 163 0.22 -21.29 -10.04
N VAL A 164 -0.18 -20.29 -9.25
CA VAL A 164 0.74 -19.29 -8.68
C VAL A 164 1.83 -19.98 -7.88
N LYS A 165 1.48 -20.93 -7.01
CA LYS A 165 2.44 -21.69 -6.21
C LYS A 165 3.45 -22.45 -7.07
N THR A 166 3.01 -23.00 -8.18
CA THR A 166 3.87 -23.77 -9.10
C THR A 166 4.82 -22.87 -9.89
N ARG A 167 4.38 -21.66 -10.26
CA ARG A 167 5.12 -20.72 -11.09
C ARG A 167 6.08 -19.83 -10.30
N LEU A 168 5.74 -19.46 -9.06
CA LEU A 168 6.64 -18.69 -8.21
C LEU A 168 7.85 -19.52 -7.78
N PRO A 169 9.07 -18.93 -7.78
CA PRO A 169 10.24 -19.56 -7.17
C PRO A 169 9.94 -19.97 -5.73
N ALA A 170 10.41 -21.15 -5.31
CA ALA A 170 10.11 -21.73 -3.99
C ALA A 170 10.45 -20.78 -2.81
N ALA A 171 11.53 -19.98 -2.96
CA ALA A 171 11.90 -18.96 -1.97
C ALA A 171 10.89 -17.82 -1.89
N SER A 172 10.29 -17.44 -3.02
CA SER A 172 9.32 -16.33 -3.11
C SER A 172 7.97 -16.72 -2.51
N TRP A 173 7.57 -17.99 -2.65
CA TRP A 173 6.34 -18.49 -2.03
C TRP A 173 6.33 -18.34 -0.50
N ARG A 174 7.50 -18.34 0.14
CA ARG A 174 7.66 -18.15 1.59
C ARG A 174 7.56 -16.68 2.03
N ARG A 175 7.50 -15.74 1.08
CA ARG A 175 7.35 -14.30 1.33
C ARG A 175 5.86 -13.93 1.23
N PRO A 176 5.18 -13.62 2.35
CA PRO A 176 3.72 -13.41 2.36
C PRO A 176 3.27 -12.33 1.38
N HIS A 177 3.98 -11.20 1.32
CA HIS A 177 3.59 -10.09 0.45
C HIS A 177 3.73 -10.43 -1.05
N VAL A 178 4.78 -11.16 -1.44
CA VAL A 178 4.95 -11.65 -2.83
C VAL A 178 3.79 -12.56 -3.19
N ARG A 179 3.53 -13.54 -2.33
CA ARG A 179 2.41 -14.47 -2.53
C ARG A 179 1.09 -13.71 -2.67
N ASP A 180 0.80 -12.83 -1.71
CA ASP A 180 -0.49 -12.17 -1.62
C ASP A 180 -0.73 -11.21 -2.79
N ALA A 181 0.28 -10.47 -3.26
CA ALA A 181 0.18 -9.61 -4.42
C ALA A 181 -0.06 -10.41 -5.72
N VAL A 182 0.65 -11.53 -5.92
CA VAL A 182 0.48 -12.38 -7.10
C VAL A 182 -0.86 -13.09 -7.09
N VAL A 183 -1.26 -13.66 -5.94
CA VAL A 183 -2.57 -14.31 -5.79
C VAL A 183 -3.69 -13.29 -5.99
N GLY A 184 -3.58 -12.09 -5.43
CA GLY A 184 -4.57 -11.03 -5.60
C GLY A 184 -4.81 -10.68 -7.07
N ALA A 185 -3.74 -10.47 -7.84
CA ALA A 185 -3.84 -10.18 -9.27
C ALA A 185 -4.41 -11.37 -10.09
N ALA A 186 -4.07 -12.62 -9.73
CA ALA A 186 -4.68 -13.81 -10.32
C ALA A 186 -6.19 -13.88 -10.02
N LEU A 187 -6.58 -13.56 -8.78
CA LEU A 187 -7.97 -13.60 -8.36
C LEU A 187 -8.82 -12.51 -9.04
N GLU A 188 -8.27 -11.35 -9.35
CA GLU A 188 -8.97 -10.35 -10.18
C GLU A 188 -9.40 -10.94 -11.53
N ILE A 189 -8.49 -11.68 -12.19
CA ILE A 189 -8.77 -12.32 -13.47
C ILE A 189 -9.83 -13.44 -13.32
N VAL A 190 -9.68 -14.29 -12.32
CA VAL A 190 -10.57 -15.47 -12.09
C VAL A 190 -11.96 -15.03 -11.67
N LEU A 191 -12.05 -14.03 -10.81
CA LEU A 191 -13.30 -13.53 -10.25
C LEU A 191 -13.94 -12.42 -11.07
N GLY A 192 -13.36 -12.01 -12.20
CA GLY A 192 -13.81 -10.86 -12.98
C GLY A 192 -15.30 -10.88 -13.33
N GLU A 193 -15.87 -12.05 -13.73
CA GLU A 193 -17.32 -12.16 -14.01
C GLU A 193 -18.15 -12.02 -12.73
N PHE A 194 -17.72 -12.66 -11.65
CA PHE A 194 -18.40 -12.52 -10.37
C PHE A 194 -18.45 -11.06 -9.93
N LEU A 195 -17.33 -10.35 -10.05
CA LEU A 195 -17.25 -8.93 -9.72
C LEU A 195 -18.17 -8.10 -10.64
N ASP A 196 -18.20 -8.42 -11.93
CA ASP A 196 -19.03 -7.71 -12.92
C ASP A 196 -20.54 -7.93 -12.70
N GLU A 197 -20.94 -9.10 -12.24
CA GLU A 197 -22.34 -9.47 -12.01
C GLU A 197 -22.87 -9.01 -10.65
N HIS A 198 -22.02 -8.97 -9.62
CA HIS A 198 -22.46 -8.80 -8.23
C HIS A 198 -22.10 -7.47 -7.61
N LEU A 199 -21.17 -6.70 -8.22
CA LEU A 199 -20.73 -5.41 -7.71
C LEU A 199 -21.07 -4.28 -8.66
N ASP A 200 -21.62 -3.17 -8.11
CA ASP A 200 -21.86 -1.94 -8.83
C ASP A 200 -20.58 -1.09 -8.95
N GLU A 201 -20.45 -0.31 -10.04
CA GLU A 201 -19.48 0.78 -10.10
C GLU A 201 -19.89 1.92 -9.14
N PRO A 202 -18.98 2.58 -8.41
CA PRO A 202 -17.49 2.44 -8.47
C PRO A 202 -16.91 1.33 -7.56
N PHE A 203 -17.74 0.58 -6.83
CA PHE A 203 -17.24 -0.41 -5.87
C PHE A 203 -16.42 -1.53 -6.54
N ARG A 204 -16.87 -1.97 -7.70
CA ARG A 204 -16.17 -2.96 -8.54
C ARG A 204 -14.76 -2.50 -8.89
N GLY A 205 -14.60 -1.23 -9.30
CA GLY A 205 -13.30 -0.63 -9.61
C GLY A 205 -12.36 -0.66 -8.40
N ARG A 206 -12.85 -0.24 -7.23
CA ARG A 206 -12.06 -0.27 -5.98
C ARG A 206 -11.63 -1.67 -5.56
N VAL A 207 -12.48 -2.67 -5.77
CA VAL A 207 -12.11 -4.07 -5.47
C VAL A 207 -11.00 -4.55 -6.39
N ARG A 208 -11.09 -4.26 -7.69
CA ARG A 208 -10.03 -4.60 -8.65
C ARG A 208 -8.72 -3.93 -8.29
N GLU A 209 -8.74 -2.62 -8.11
CA GLU A 209 -7.57 -1.85 -7.66
C GLU A 209 -6.95 -2.46 -6.39
N ARG A 210 -7.77 -2.82 -5.41
CA ARG A 210 -7.30 -3.43 -4.17
C ARG A 210 -6.65 -4.80 -4.38
N LEU A 211 -7.17 -5.61 -5.31
CA LEU A 211 -6.61 -6.93 -5.64
C LEU A 211 -5.29 -6.82 -6.42
N THR A 212 -5.15 -5.81 -7.27
CA THR A 212 -3.98 -5.65 -8.15
C THR A 212 -2.93 -4.66 -7.62
N ARG A 213 -3.25 -3.80 -6.65
CA ARG A 213 -2.40 -2.70 -6.16
C ARG A 213 -0.95 -3.11 -5.89
N GLY A 214 -0.74 -4.21 -5.17
CA GLY A 214 0.60 -4.70 -4.85
C GLY A 214 1.37 -5.15 -6.10
N TRP A 215 0.70 -5.77 -7.04
CA TRP A 215 1.25 -6.18 -8.33
C TRP A 215 1.62 -4.96 -9.19
N ASP A 216 0.69 -4.04 -9.36
CA ASP A 216 0.84 -2.85 -10.21
C ASP A 216 1.92 -1.90 -9.69
N ALA A 217 2.06 -1.79 -8.37
CA ALA A 217 3.09 -1.00 -7.72
C ALA A 217 4.51 -1.61 -7.82
N ALA A 218 4.62 -2.90 -8.15
CA ALA A 218 5.88 -3.61 -8.12
C ALA A 218 6.39 -4.02 -9.50
N VAL A 219 5.52 -4.59 -10.33
CA VAL A 219 5.94 -5.24 -11.59
C VAL A 219 6.07 -4.22 -12.71
N GLY A 220 7.18 -4.28 -13.43
CA GLY A 220 7.51 -3.33 -14.49
C GLY A 220 7.98 -1.95 -14.01
N GLN A 221 8.11 -1.75 -12.70
CA GLN A 221 8.58 -0.49 -12.10
C GLN A 221 10.11 -0.53 -11.87
N PRO A 222 10.81 0.61 -12.01
CA PRO A 222 12.22 0.70 -11.61
C PRO A 222 12.39 0.40 -10.12
N ARG A 223 13.53 -0.20 -9.71
CA ARG A 223 13.78 -0.65 -8.33
C ARG A 223 13.43 0.39 -7.27
N TYR A 224 13.83 1.64 -7.45
CA TYR A 224 13.56 2.74 -6.51
C TYR A 224 12.67 3.84 -7.15
N GLY A 225 11.88 3.50 -8.15
CA GLY A 225 11.08 4.47 -8.87
C GLY A 225 11.92 5.57 -9.55
N PRO A 226 11.38 6.80 -9.65
CA PRO A 226 12.07 7.93 -10.27
C PRO A 226 13.39 8.32 -9.59
N ALA A 227 13.56 8.02 -8.30
CA ALA A 227 14.74 8.36 -7.51
C ALA A 227 15.90 7.34 -7.63
N GLY A 228 15.84 6.42 -8.60
CA GLY A 228 16.78 5.31 -8.72
C GLY A 228 18.25 5.72 -8.68
N ALA A 229 18.63 6.72 -9.48
CA ALA A 229 20.02 7.17 -9.57
C ALA A 229 20.52 7.80 -8.25
N GLU A 230 19.69 8.57 -7.57
CA GLU A 230 20.01 9.22 -6.28
C GLU A 230 20.13 8.19 -5.16
N VAL A 231 19.24 7.20 -5.10
CA VAL A 231 19.30 6.14 -4.09
C VAL A 231 20.53 5.26 -4.29
N GLU A 232 20.86 4.87 -5.52
CA GLU A 232 22.09 4.13 -5.82
C GLU A 232 23.34 4.94 -5.46
N ALA A 233 23.35 6.25 -5.74
CA ALA A 233 24.46 7.11 -5.35
C ALA A 233 24.61 7.18 -3.82
N LEU A 234 23.48 7.21 -3.09
CA LEU A 234 23.45 7.14 -1.63
C LEU A 234 24.05 5.80 -1.14
N ILE A 235 23.59 4.67 -1.68
CA ILE A 235 24.09 3.33 -1.32
C ILE A 235 25.61 3.26 -1.51
N ARG A 236 26.11 3.61 -2.70
CA ARG A 236 27.55 3.67 -2.98
C ARG A 236 28.32 4.60 -2.04
N ARG A 237 27.67 5.65 -1.57
CA ARG A 237 28.28 6.57 -0.59
C ARG A 237 28.32 5.97 0.81
N MET A 238 27.27 5.29 1.23
CA MET A 238 27.20 4.61 2.53
C MET A 238 28.23 3.48 2.65
N GLU A 239 28.48 2.73 1.58
CA GLU A 239 29.51 1.68 1.51
C GLU A 239 30.93 2.22 1.78
N ARG A 240 31.16 3.49 1.51
CA ARG A 240 32.47 4.15 1.63
C ARG A 240 32.66 4.97 2.91
N LEU A 241 31.66 4.98 3.80
CA LEU A 241 31.76 5.74 5.04
C LEU A 241 32.72 5.07 6.02
N SER A 242 33.64 5.88 6.55
CA SER A 242 34.48 5.46 7.67
C SER A 242 33.66 5.32 8.95
N PRO A 243 34.14 4.56 9.96
CA PRO A 243 33.47 4.48 11.26
C PRO A 243 33.22 5.83 11.94
N ALA A 244 34.09 6.82 11.71
CA ALA A 244 33.90 8.17 12.24
C ALA A 244 32.75 8.91 11.56
N GLU A 245 32.62 8.76 10.24
CA GLU A 245 31.51 9.34 9.48
C GLU A 245 30.18 8.66 9.80
N LEU A 246 30.17 7.34 10.01
CA LEU A 246 28.99 6.62 10.47
C LEU A 246 28.53 7.07 11.86
N ARG A 247 29.47 7.39 12.78
CA ARG A 247 29.10 8.00 14.07
C ARG A 247 28.52 9.39 13.89
N ALA A 248 29.10 10.20 13.00
CA ALA A 248 28.58 11.52 12.68
C ALA A 248 27.18 11.42 12.04
N LEU A 249 26.98 10.46 11.15
CA LEU A 249 25.68 10.13 10.59
C LEU A 249 24.67 9.74 11.68
N ALA A 250 25.05 8.88 12.60
CA ALA A 250 24.23 8.46 13.73
C ALA A 250 23.85 9.65 14.66
N ALA A 251 24.71 10.65 14.74
CA ALA A 251 24.43 11.88 15.52
C ALA A 251 23.40 12.80 14.82
N THR A 252 23.22 12.70 13.51
CA THR A 252 22.17 13.44 12.78
C THR A 252 20.80 12.79 12.88
N GLY A 253 20.77 11.52 13.35
CA GLY A 253 19.52 10.77 13.53
C GLY A 253 18.64 11.43 14.59
N THR A 254 17.50 11.98 14.16
CA THR A 254 16.49 12.52 15.07
C THR A 254 15.72 11.37 15.72
N THR A 255 15.13 11.64 16.89
CA THR A 255 14.19 10.74 17.57
C THR A 255 12.83 10.66 16.84
N GLN A 256 12.65 11.45 15.79
CA GLN A 256 11.43 11.50 15.00
C GLN A 256 11.23 10.18 14.27
N ALA A 257 10.04 9.60 14.37
CA ALA A 257 9.72 8.35 13.72
C ALA A 257 9.76 8.52 12.19
N LEU A 258 10.24 7.49 11.49
CA LEU A 258 10.07 7.40 10.04
C LEU A 258 8.57 7.33 9.74
N GLY A 259 8.06 8.25 8.94
CA GLY A 259 6.63 8.32 8.60
C GLY A 259 5.92 9.57 9.11
N ASP A 260 6.59 10.42 9.89
CA ASP A 260 6.06 11.75 10.29
C ASP A 260 6.27 12.81 9.18
N GLU A 261 6.96 12.45 8.09
CA GLU A 261 7.12 13.32 6.94
C GLU A 261 5.80 13.38 6.14
N PRO A 262 5.41 14.57 5.64
CA PRO A 262 4.21 14.71 4.85
C PRO A 262 4.31 13.85 3.57
N TRP A 263 3.31 13.02 3.37
CA TRP A 263 3.13 12.28 2.13
C TRP A 263 2.53 13.20 1.06
N PRO A 264 2.84 13.05 -0.23
CA PRO A 264 2.27 13.89 -1.27
C PRO A 264 0.73 13.90 -1.21
N ALA A 265 0.14 15.09 -1.23
CA ALA A 265 -1.31 15.23 -1.08
C ALA A 265 -2.11 14.91 -2.36
N ASP A 266 -1.45 14.98 -3.53
CA ASP A 266 -2.09 14.94 -4.85
C ASP A 266 -1.74 13.68 -5.66
N THR A 267 -1.37 12.59 -5.00
CA THR A 267 -1.06 11.32 -5.69
C THR A 267 -2.29 10.42 -5.79
N THR A 268 -2.34 9.61 -6.86
CA THR A 268 -3.32 8.53 -6.93
C THR A 268 -2.97 7.43 -5.91
N PRO A 269 -3.93 6.59 -5.47
CA PRO A 269 -3.63 5.47 -4.57
C PRO A 269 -2.60 4.49 -5.13
N GLU A 270 -2.54 4.36 -6.47
CA GLU A 270 -1.57 3.50 -7.18
C GLU A 270 -0.17 4.11 -7.14
N ASP A 271 -0.06 5.42 -7.42
CA ASP A 271 1.21 6.16 -7.33
C ASP A 271 1.72 6.18 -5.89
N ASP A 272 0.84 6.34 -4.91
CA ASP A 272 1.15 6.25 -3.48
C ASP A 272 1.77 4.91 -3.12
N GLU A 273 1.18 3.81 -3.58
CA GLU A 273 1.69 2.47 -3.30
C GLU A 273 3.05 2.24 -3.99
N ALA A 274 3.21 2.70 -5.24
CA ALA A 274 4.48 2.60 -5.97
C ALA A 274 5.60 3.40 -5.29
N LEU A 275 5.30 4.61 -4.80
CA LEU A 275 6.22 5.44 -4.02
C LEU A 275 6.55 4.78 -2.67
N ARG A 276 5.55 4.23 -1.99
CA ARG A 276 5.72 3.52 -0.72
C ARG A 276 6.65 2.32 -0.89
N VAL A 277 6.42 1.49 -1.91
CA VAL A 277 7.27 0.33 -2.24
C VAL A 277 8.70 0.78 -2.50
N SER A 278 8.88 1.82 -3.31
CA SER A 278 10.20 2.37 -3.64
C SER A 278 10.93 2.89 -2.39
N SER A 279 10.20 3.58 -1.50
CA SER A 279 10.74 4.09 -0.24
C SER A 279 11.15 2.97 0.72
N VAL A 280 10.28 1.98 0.93
CA VAL A 280 10.58 0.83 1.83
C VAL A 280 11.78 0.05 1.32
N LEU A 281 11.86 -0.17 0.01
CA LEU A 281 12.98 -0.88 -0.61
C LEU A 281 14.29 -0.09 -0.47
N ALA A 282 14.26 1.21 -0.75
CA ALA A 282 15.44 2.09 -0.60
C ALA A 282 15.94 2.10 0.85
N GLN A 283 15.04 2.22 1.82
CA GLN A 283 15.37 2.17 3.24
C GLN A 283 16.01 0.84 3.64
N ARG A 284 15.44 -0.28 3.18
CA ARG A 284 15.94 -1.63 3.44
C ARG A 284 17.36 -1.82 2.90
N ASP A 285 17.59 -1.42 1.66
CA ASP A 285 18.87 -1.64 0.99
C ASP A 285 19.97 -0.74 1.55
N VAL A 286 19.66 0.52 1.88
CA VAL A 286 20.59 1.42 2.57
C VAL A 286 20.92 0.91 3.99
N ALA A 287 19.93 0.39 4.72
CA ALA A 287 20.15 -0.18 6.06
C ALA A 287 21.10 -1.38 6.03
N ARG A 288 20.96 -2.28 5.05
CA ARG A 288 21.84 -3.46 4.88
C ARG A 288 23.32 -3.08 4.75
N VAL A 289 23.60 -2.01 4.03
CA VAL A 289 24.99 -1.55 3.84
C VAL A 289 25.63 -1.16 5.17
N ILE A 290 24.86 -0.58 6.08
CA ILE A 290 25.34 -0.11 7.38
C ILE A 290 25.45 -1.27 8.39
N GLU A 291 24.67 -2.32 8.26
CA GLU A 291 24.67 -3.48 9.17
C GLU A 291 26.04 -4.16 9.31
N GLY A 292 26.87 -4.13 8.26
CA GLY A 292 28.22 -4.69 8.26
C GLY A 292 29.27 -3.84 8.97
N ALA A 293 28.92 -2.64 9.49
CA ALA A 293 29.89 -1.74 10.10
C ALA A 293 30.23 -2.15 11.54
N SER A 294 31.55 -2.09 11.87
CA SER A 294 32.04 -2.37 13.24
C SER A 294 31.76 -1.20 14.18
N LEU A 295 30.53 -1.07 14.65
CA LEU A 295 30.07 -0.05 15.59
C LEU A 295 29.33 -0.71 16.75
N ASP A 296 29.20 0.04 17.87
CA ASP A 296 28.31 -0.39 18.95
C ASP A 296 26.84 -0.40 18.48
N ARG A 297 26.05 -1.30 19.09
CA ARG A 297 24.67 -1.53 18.68
C ARG A 297 23.79 -0.27 18.67
N ALA A 298 23.96 0.62 19.65
CA ALA A 298 23.16 1.82 19.75
C ALA A 298 23.49 2.84 18.66
N THR A 299 24.78 2.99 18.33
CA THR A 299 25.26 3.84 17.24
C THR A 299 24.87 3.27 15.88
N LEU A 300 24.97 1.94 15.71
CA LEU A 300 24.54 1.26 14.50
C LEU A 300 23.04 1.49 14.24
N GLU A 301 22.20 1.32 15.23
CA GLU A 301 20.76 1.52 15.12
C GLU A 301 20.39 2.97 14.78
N ARG A 302 21.05 3.96 15.42
CA ARG A 302 20.83 5.37 15.06
C ARG A 302 21.31 5.68 13.63
N GLY A 303 22.45 5.11 13.23
CA GLY A 303 22.99 5.26 11.87
C GLY A 303 22.04 4.67 10.81
N ARG A 304 21.48 3.50 11.07
CA ARG A 304 20.47 2.88 10.22
C ARG A 304 19.24 3.77 10.05
N ARG A 305 18.67 4.26 11.15
CA ARG A 305 17.51 5.17 11.10
C ARG A 305 17.80 6.43 10.31
N ALA A 306 18.95 7.04 10.55
CA ALA A 306 19.37 8.24 9.84
C ALA A 306 19.51 7.99 8.33
N ALA A 307 20.15 6.89 7.93
CA ALA A 307 20.30 6.51 6.53
C ALA A 307 18.98 6.13 5.86
N SER A 308 18.14 5.37 6.54
CA SER A 308 16.81 5.01 6.07
C SER A 308 15.94 6.25 5.85
N ARG A 309 16.00 7.23 6.77
CA ARG A 309 15.28 8.49 6.60
C ARG A 309 15.76 9.26 5.36
N LEU A 310 17.06 9.30 5.11
CA LEU A 310 17.58 9.96 3.91
C LEU A 310 17.11 9.26 2.63
N ALA A 311 17.11 7.92 2.61
CA ALA A 311 16.60 7.15 1.49
C ALA A 311 15.11 7.44 1.24
N HIS A 312 14.31 7.50 2.29
CA HIS A 312 12.90 7.89 2.24
C HIS A 312 12.70 9.28 1.64
N LEU A 313 13.42 10.28 2.15
CA LEU A 313 13.37 11.64 1.63
C LEU A 313 13.78 11.71 0.14
N LEU A 314 14.79 10.97 -0.30
CA LEU A 314 15.19 10.94 -1.71
C LEU A 314 14.08 10.44 -2.62
N VAL A 315 13.36 9.40 -2.21
CA VAL A 315 12.23 8.89 -2.98
C VAL A 315 11.08 9.91 -3.05
N LEU A 316 10.85 10.64 -1.96
CA LEU A 316 9.78 11.65 -1.89
C LEU A 316 10.22 13.05 -2.34
N ARG A 317 11.40 13.20 -2.94
CA ARG A 317 11.96 14.53 -3.29
C ARG A 317 11.00 15.42 -4.09
N SER A 318 10.30 14.84 -5.06
CA SER A 318 9.34 15.56 -5.90
C SER A 318 8.14 16.12 -5.13
N SER A 319 7.89 15.60 -3.93
CA SER A 319 6.78 15.99 -3.05
C SER A 319 7.11 17.16 -2.14
N TYR A 320 8.37 17.59 -2.09
CA TYR A 320 8.82 18.66 -1.22
C TYR A 320 9.15 19.95 -2.01
N PRO A 321 8.74 21.14 -1.52
CA PRO A 321 9.29 22.40 -1.99
C PRO A 321 10.81 22.44 -1.82
N ALA A 322 11.52 23.08 -2.76
CA ALA A 322 12.99 23.10 -2.76
C ALA A 322 13.60 23.61 -1.44
N SER A 323 13.01 24.64 -0.83
CA SER A 323 13.46 25.21 0.44
C SER A 323 13.30 24.25 1.62
N GLU A 324 12.23 23.47 1.63
CA GLU A 324 11.98 22.47 2.66
C GLU A 324 12.91 21.26 2.49
N TRP A 325 13.07 20.80 1.26
CA TRP A 325 14.02 19.77 0.89
C TRP A 325 15.44 20.12 1.37
N GLU A 326 15.92 21.32 1.06
CA GLU A 326 17.24 21.78 1.48
C GLU A 326 17.38 21.82 3.01
N ARG A 327 16.34 22.26 3.72
CA ARG A 327 16.32 22.24 5.18
C ARG A 327 16.44 20.83 5.76
N LEU A 328 15.69 19.89 5.21
CA LEU A 328 15.65 18.48 5.68
C LEU A 328 16.96 17.74 5.39
N THR A 329 17.62 18.05 4.27
CA THR A 329 18.84 17.35 3.83
C THR A 329 20.14 18.09 4.21
N ARG A 330 20.07 19.32 4.74
CA ARG A 330 21.23 20.13 5.14
C ARG A 330 22.24 19.41 6.05
N PRO A 331 21.85 18.67 7.09
CA PRO A 331 22.78 17.93 7.94
C PRO A 331 23.64 16.93 7.13
N TRP A 332 23.05 16.37 6.10
CA TRP A 332 23.68 15.41 5.19
C TRP A 332 24.68 16.07 4.25
N HIS A 333 24.30 17.17 3.64
CA HIS A 333 25.17 17.93 2.77
C HIS A 333 26.41 18.39 3.54
N GLN A 334 26.23 18.89 4.76
CA GLN A 334 27.33 19.27 5.61
C GLN A 334 28.28 18.11 5.94
N LEU A 335 27.73 16.93 6.27
CA LEU A 335 28.53 15.73 6.53
C LEU A 335 29.31 15.27 5.31
N LEU A 336 28.72 15.38 4.10
CA LEU A 336 29.30 14.91 2.86
C LEU A 336 30.29 15.91 2.25
N GLU A 337 30.10 17.23 2.48
CA GLU A 337 30.93 18.32 1.94
C GLU A 337 32.19 18.58 2.77
N ASN A 338 32.15 18.37 4.09
CA ASN A 338 33.31 18.57 4.97
C ASN A 338 34.53 17.72 4.59
N ARG A 339 34.37 16.72 3.72
CA ARG A 339 35.47 15.94 3.13
C ARG A 339 36.24 16.67 2.02
N ARG A 340 35.69 17.74 1.44
CA ARG A 340 36.37 18.49 0.36
C ARG A 340 37.38 19.51 0.85
N ARG A 341 37.46 19.76 2.16
CA ARG A 341 38.53 20.57 2.72
C ARG A 341 39.69 19.68 3.09
N PRO A 342 40.79 19.66 2.31
CA PRO A 342 42.04 19.07 2.77
C PRO A 342 42.40 19.75 4.09
N ALA A 343 42.84 18.95 5.09
CA ALA A 343 43.31 19.50 6.34
C ALA A 343 44.29 20.61 6.02
N ALA A 344 43.87 21.84 6.36
CA ALA A 344 44.74 23.01 6.18
C ALA A 344 46.05 22.65 6.91
N SER A 345 47.12 22.54 6.15
CA SER A 345 48.45 22.29 6.68
C SER A 345 48.73 23.28 7.82
N VAL A 346 48.74 22.78 9.05
CA VAL A 346 49.24 23.54 10.20
C VAL A 346 50.70 23.77 9.90
N ARG A 347 51.04 24.88 9.25
CA ARG A 347 52.38 25.41 9.21
C ARG A 347 52.77 25.76 10.65
N ARG A 348 53.51 24.85 11.30
CA ARG A 348 54.28 25.20 12.50
C ARG A 348 55.23 26.33 12.11
N ARG A 349 55.10 27.48 12.73
CA ARG A 349 56.19 28.43 12.88
C ARG A 349 56.97 28.09 14.14
#